data_29d4c3003e8b065f565dcbb77945dcc3
#
_entry.id   29d4c3003e8b065f565dcbb77945dcc3
#
_cell.length_a   1.000
_cell.length_b   1.000
_cell.length_c   1.000
_cell.angle_alpha   90.00
_cell.angle_beta   90.00
_cell.angle_gamma   90.00
#
_symmetry.space_group_name_H-M   'P 1'
#
loop_
_entity.id
_entity.type
_entity.pdbx_description
1 polymer ?
#
loop_
_entity_poly.entity_id
_entity_poly.type
_entity_poly.pdbx_seq_one_letter_code
_entity_poly.pdbx_strand_id
1 'polypeptide(L)'
;MGTPYNHACALHDASLNTNLVQVGIRSMDISEMKFLNKDKCFFAEQMYGNDHWMQKSIDLLGEKVYLTIDLDVFDPSIMPATGTPEPGGLNWNDTIKYLRKVFEQKEVVGFDIVELAPLAENKAPNFLASKLYYKLLSYKFEL
;
A
#
# COMPACT_ATOMS: atom_id res chain seq x y z
N MET A 1 18.68 -0.27 -17.02
CA MET A 1 17.49 -0.72 -17.76
C MET A 1 16.98 0.47 -18.54
N GLY A 2 16.69 0.30 -19.83
CA GLY A 2 16.55 1.44 -20.74
C GLY A 2 15.13 1.94 -21.02
N THR A 3 14.12 1.61 -20.22
CA THR A 3 12.75 2.10 -20.46
C THR A 3 12.15 2.73 -19.21
N PRO A 4 11.53 3.92 -19.32
CA PRO A 4 10.77 4.53 -18.22
C PRO A 4 9.41 3.86 -17.99
N TYR A 5 9.00 2.95 -18.89
CA TYR A 5 7.69 2.29 -18.86
C TYR A 5 7.83 0.87 -18.29
N ASN A 6 8.00 0.76 -16.97
CA ASN A 6 8.02 -0.52 -16.26
C ASN A 6 7.47 -0.33 -14.84
N HIS A 7 7.12 -1.43 -14.15
CA HIS A 7 6.53 -1.41 -12.81
C HIS A 7 7.38 -0.65 -11.78
N ALA A 8 8.71 -0.72 -11.87
CA ALA A 8 9.60 0.01 -10.96
C ALA A 8 9.55 1.55 -11.13
N CYS A 9 8.94 2.06 -12.22
CA CYS A 9 8.79 3.49 -12.46
C CYS A 9 7.34 3.98 -12.26
N ALA A 10 6.41 3.11 -11.86
CA ALA A 10 4.98 3.40 -11.83
C ALA A 10 4.61 4.66 -11.03
N LEU A 11 5.27 4.89 -9.89
CA LEU A 11 4.99 6.04 -9.03
C LEU A 11 5.95 7.22 -9.23
N HIS A 12 6.83 7.15 -10.23
CA HIS A 12 7.82 8.22 -10.46
C HIS A 12 7.15 9.57 -10.69
N ASP A 13 6.20 9.63 -11.63
CA ASP A 13 5.50 10.88 -11.95
C ASP A 13 4.65 11.37 -10.77
N ALA A 14 4.03 10.45 -10.02
CA ALA A 14 3.31 10.80 -8.81
C ALA A 14 4.24 11.41 -7.75
N SER A 15 5.45 10.88 -7.58
CA SER A 15 6.44 11.41 -6.63
C SER A 15 6.89 12.83 -6.94
N LEU A 16 6.87 13.23 -8.21
CA LEU A 16 7.26 14.57 -8.66
C LEU A 16 6.11 15.59 -8.62
N ASN A 17 4.87 15.12 -8.83
CA ASN A 17 3.74 16.00 -9.11
C ASN A 17 2.65 15.98 -8.04
N THR A 18 2.75 15.09 -7.05
CA THR A 18 1.72 14.94 -6.01
C THR A 18 2.34 14.89 -4.61
N ASN A 19 1.48 14.95 -3.60
CA ASN A 19 1.87 14.68 -2.22
C ASN A 19 1.85 13.15 -1.98
N LEU A 20 2.87 12.45 -2.47
CA LEU A 20 2.99 11.01 -2.30
C LEU A 20 3.44 10.64 -0.88
N VAL A 21 2.66 9.82 -0.19
CA VAL A 21 3.01 9.16 1.09
C VAL A 21 3.05 7.65 0.84
N GLN A 22 4.16 7.00 1.19
CA GLN A 22 4.39 5.58 0.97
C GLN A 22 4.41 4.82 2.31
N VAL A 23 3.71 3.70 2.37
CA VAL A 23 3.55 2.90 3.60
C VAL A 23 3.85 1.43 3.33
N GLY A 24 4.65 0.82 4.18
CA GLY A 24 4.99 -0.61 4.11
C GLY A 24 6.13 -0.94 3.15
N ILE A 25 6.93 0.06 2.76
CA ILE A 25 8.10 -0.15 1.91
C ILE A 25 9.14 -1.00 2.65
N ARG A 26 9.65 -2.06 2.00
CA ARG A 26 10.69 -2.92 2.58
C ARG A 26 11.74 -3.42 1.60
N SER A 27 11.56 -3.11 0.32
CA SER A 27 12.53 -3.41 -0.73
C SER A 27 12.60 -2.26 -1.72
N MET A 28 13.79 -1.86 -2.12
CA MET A 28 14.03 -0.86 -3.16
C MET A 28 15.46 -0.95 -3.69
N ASP A 29 15.70 -0.51 -4.91
CA ASP A 29 17.04 -0.36 -5.45
C ASP A 29 17.75 0.85 -4.79
N ILE A 30 19.05 0.70 -4.54
CA ILE A 30 19.86 1.78 -3.93
C ILE A 30 19.81 3.08 -4.75
N SER A 31 19.64 2.99 -6.07
CA SER A 31 19.54 4.15 -6.95
C SER A 31 18.27 4.95 -6.78
N GLU A 32 17.21 4.36 -6.17
CA GLU A 32 15.94 5.02 -5.90
C GLU A 32 16.01 5.91 -4.65
N MET A 33 16.92 5.61 -3.73
CA MET A 33 17.10 6.35 -2.47
C MET A 33 17.25 7.87 -2.65
N LYS A 34 17.82 8.32 -3.75
CA LYS A 34 18.01 9.75 -4.07
C LYS A 34 16.71 10.47 -4.42
N PHE A 35 15.67 9.73 -4.82
CA PHE A 35 14.36 10.27 -5.17
C PHE A 35 13.34 10.13 -4.02
N LEU A 36 13.68 9.33 -3.01
CA LEU A 36 12.81 9.04 -1.88
C LEU A 36 12.67 10.26 -0.96
N ASN A 37 11.44 10.67 -0.68
CA ASN A 37 11.16 11.57 0.43
C ASN A 37 11.05 10.74 1.73
N LYS A 38 12.12 10.71 2.52
CA LYS A 38 12.22 9.92 3.75
C LYS A 38 11.19 10.31 4.81
N ASP A 39 10.73 11.55 4.82
CA ASP A 39 9.73 12.03 5.79
C ASP A 39 8.32 11.54 5.45
N LYS A 40 8.11 11.05 4.23
CA LYS A 40 6.84 10.53 3.71
C LYS A 40 6.88 9.05 3.35
N CYS A 41 7.95 8.36 3.72
CA CYS A 41 8.12 6.92 3.51
C CYS A 41 8.18 6.18 4.85
N PHE A 42 7.22 5.30 5.06
CA PHE A 42 7.10 4.48 6.26
C PHE A 42 7.58 3.06 5.93
N PHE A 43 8.77 2.72 6.39
CA PHE A 43 9.35 1.41 6.17
C PHE A 43 8.70 0.36 7.08
N ALA A 44 8.42 -0.83 6.52
CA ALA A 44 7.71 -1.90 7.23
C ALA A 44 8.40 -2.30 8.54
N GLU A 45 9.74 -2.35 8.55
CA GLU A 45 10.53 -2.66 9.76
C GLU A 45 10.29 -1.69 10.92
N GLN A 46 9.96 -0.43 10.63
CA GLN A 46 9.71 0.62 11.63
C GLN A 46 8.27 0.60 12.14
N MET A 47 7.41 -0.15 11.47
CA MET A 47 5.98 -0.24 11.77
C MET A 47 5.66 -1.39 12.74
N TYR A 48 6.57 -2.35 12.86
CA TYR A 48 6.37 -3.53 13.67
C TYR A 48 6.21 -3.18 15.17
N GLY A 49 5.17 -3.74 15.78
CA GLY A 49 4.93 -3.62 17.23
C GLY A 49 4.42 -2.26 17.73
N ASN A 50 4.09 -1.32 16.83
CA ASN A 50 3.48 -0.05 17.22
C ASN A 50 2.51 0.47 16.15
N ASP A 51 1.60 1.35 16.54
CA ASP A 51 0.58 1.95 15.67
C ASP A 51 0.82 3.45 15.38
N HIS A 52 1.89 4.04 15.89
CA HIS A 52 2.15 5.48 15.77
C HIS A 52 2.32 5.93 14.32
N TRP A 53 2.86 5.06 13.47
CA TRP A 53 3.01 5.32 12.05
C TRP A 53 1.68 5.60 11.34
N MET A 54 0.57 4.98 11.78
CA MET A 54 -0.74 5.14 11.15
C MET A 54 -1.18 6.61 11.20
N GLN A 55 -1.18 7.21 12.37
CA GLN A 55 -1.58 8.61 12.49
C GLN A 55 -0.57 9.54 11.83
N LYS A 56 0.73 9.30 12.02
CA LYS A 56 1.79 10.07 11.37
C LYS A 56 1.63 10.11 9.84
N SER A 57 1.37 8.98 9.20
CA SER A 57 1.19 8.93 7.75
C SER A 57 -0.09 9.66 7.31
N ILE A 58 -1.19 9.52 8.07
CA ILE A 58 -2.45 10.21 7.79
C ILE A 58 -2.32 11.74 7.91
N ASP A 59 -1.57 12.22 8.90
CA ASP A 59 -1.33 13.65 9.10
C ASP A 59 -0.55 14.29 7.93
N LEU A 60 0.23 13.49 7.20
CA LEU A 60 0.95 13.94 6.00
C LEU A 60 0.10 13.98 4.72
N LEU A 61 -1.06 13.32 4.73
CA LEU A 61 -1.98 13.30 3.59
C LEU A 61 -2.70 14.64 3.44
N GLY A 62 -3.01 15.01 2.20
CA GLY A 62 -3.93 16.10 1.90
C GLY A 62 -5.37 15.80 2.36
N GLU A 63 -6.27 16.74 2.15
CA GLU A 63 -7.70 16.56 2.42
C GLU A 63 -8.31 15.49 1.50
N LYS A 64 -7.98 15.57 0.20
CA LYS A 64 -8.40 14.60 -0.83
C LYS A 64 -7.29 13.61 -1.12
N VAL A 65 -7.63 12.33 -1.10
CA VAL A 65 -6.67 11.23 -1.21
C VAL A 65 -7.12 10.24 -2.28
N TYR A 66 -6.19 9.84 -3.15
CA TYR A 66 -6.31 8.65 -3.98
C TYR A 66 -5.47 7.55 -3.32
N LEU A 67 -6.04 6.36 -3.13
CA LEU A 67 -5.35 5.21 -2.55
C LEU A 67 -4.98 4.22 -3.65
N THR A 68 -3.69 3.91 -3.77
CA THR A 68 -3.24 2.72 -4.52
C THR A 68 -2.73 1.70 -3.51
N ILE A 69 -3.25 0.49 -3.57
CA ILE A 69 -2.91 -0.59 -2.64
C ILE A 69 -2.26 -1.71 -3.44
N ASP A 70 -0.95 -1.77 -3.31
CA ASP A 70 -0.16 -2.87 -3.83
C ASP A 70 -0.27 -4.05 -2.87
N LEU A 71 -0.70 -5.21 -3.38
CA LEU A 71 -0.87 -6.40 -2.55
C LEU A 71 0.45 -6.97 -2.04
N ASP A 72 1.58 -6.55 -2.62
CA ASP A 72 2.91 -6.88 -2.09
C ASP A 72 3.13 -6.32 -0.67
N VAL A 73 2.35 -5.31 -0.25
CA VAL A 73 2.43 -4.74 1.11
C VAL A 73 2.14 -5.77 2.21
N PHE A 74 1.34 -6.78 1.91
CA PHE A 74 1.03 -7.84 2.85
C PHE A 74 2.19 -8.83 3.01
N ASP A 75 2.28 -9.42 4.19
CA ASP A 75 3.21 -10.51 4.43
C ASP A 75 2.84 -11.74 3.59
N PRO A 76 3.83 -12.45 2.98
CA PRO A 76 3.59 -13.64 2.16
C PRO A 76 2.86 -14.77 2.88
N SER A 77 2.85 -14.78 4.21
CA SER A 77 2.09 -15.76 4.99
C SER A 77 0.57 -15.67 4.76
N ILE A 78 0.08 -14.50 4.31
CA ILE A 78 -1.34 -14.27 3.99
C ILE A 78 -1.56 -13.89 2.53
N MET A 79 -0.55 -13.31 1.83
CA MET A 79 -0.63 -12.89 0.44
C MET A 79 0.60 -13.37 -0.35
N PRO A 80 0.72 -14.67 -0.61
CA PRO A 80 1.82 -15.20 -1.43
C PRO A 80 1.62 -15.02 -2.94
N ALA A 81 0.44 -14.53 -3.38
CA ALA A 81 0.04 -14.45 -4.78
C ALA A 81 0.34 -13.06 -5.38
N THR A 82 1.60 -12.65 -5.30
CA THR A 82 2.13 -11.40 -5.85
C THR A 82 3.43 -11.68 -6.63
N GLY A 83 3.91 -10.71 -7.39
CA GLY A 83 5.11 -10.84 -8.20
C GLY A 83 6.39 -10.94 -7.37
N THR A 84 6.46 -10.22 -6.26
CA THR A 84 7.64 -10.13 -5.37
C THR A 84 7.24 -10.29 -3.90
N PRO A 85 6.79 -11.50 -3.48
CA PRO A 85 6.34 -11.74 -2.12
C PRO A 85 7.53 -11.70 -1.14
N GLU A 86 7.73 -10.59 -0.47
CA GLU A 86 8.82 -10.36 0.46
C GLU A 86 8.34 -10.43 1.92
N PRO A 87 9.07 -11.11 2.84
CA PRO A 87 8.67 -11.25 4.23
C PRO A 87 8.72 -9.91 5.00
N GLY A 88 8.01 -9.86 6.13
CA GLY A 88 7.95 -8.67 6.99
C GLY A 88 6.93 -7.63 6.53
N GLY A 89 5.96 -8.03 5.71
CA GLY A 89 4.83 -7.20 5.30
C GLY A 89 3.77 -7.02 6.39
N LEU A 90 2.74 -6.25 6.07
CA LEU A 90 1.62 -6.00 6.96
C LEU A 90 0.72 -7.23 7.11
N ASN A 91 0.08 -7.36 8.27
CA ASN A 91 -1.01 -8.29 8.47
C ASN A 91 -2.36 -7.67 8.08
N TRP A 92 -3.38 -8.52 7.97
CA TRP A 92 -4.73 -8.09 7.61
C TRP A 92 -5.32 -7.06 8.58
N ASN A 93 -5.21 -7.31 9.88
CA ASN A 93 -5.88 -6.48 10.89
C ASN A 93 -5.30 -5.07 10.95
N ASP A 94 -3.99 -4.93 10.90
CA ASP A 94 -3.32 -3.62 10.89
C ASP A 94 -3.65 -2.85 9.62
N THR A 95 -3.66 -3.53 8.47
CA THR A 95 -4.04 -2.91 7.19
C THR A 95 -5.48 -2.40 7.21
N ILE A 96 -6.44 -3.20 7.66
CA ILE A 96 -7.84 -2.79 7.74
C ILE A 96 -8.05 -1.67 8.76
N LYS A 97 -7.37 -1.71 9.89
CA LYS A 97 -7.39 -0.65 10.90
C LYS A 97 -6.86 0.67 10.32
N TYR A 98 -5.74 0.62 9.61
CA TYR A 98 -5.14 1.79 8.96
C TYR A 98 -6.06 2.37 7.89
N LEU A 99 -6.52 1.55 6.95
CA LEU A 99 -7.41 2.00 5.87
C LEU A 99 -8.69 2.60 6.42
N ARG A 100 -9.29 1.99 7.44
CA ARG A 100 -10.47 2.55 8.12
C ARG A 100 -10.23 3.96 8.62
N LYS A 101 -9.10 4.19 9.32
CA LYS A 101 -8.73 5.53 9.81
C LYS A 101 -8.52 6.54 8.67
N VAL A 102 -7.97 6.11 7.52
CA VAL A 102 -7.83 6.99 6.36
C VAL A 102 -9.19 7.45 5.87
N PHE A 103 -10.16 6.53 5.70
CA PHE A 103 -11.51 6.86 5.25
C PHE A 103 -12.29 7.72 6.27
N GLU A 104 -12.03 7.57 7.57
CA GLU A 104 -12.66 8.37 8.63
C GLU A 104 -12.13 9.80 8.69
N GLN A 105 -10.88 10.04 8.26
CA GLN A 105 -10.20 11.33 8.43
C GLN A 105 -9.97 12.09 7.13
N LYS A 106 -10.11 11.43 5.98
CA LYS A 106 -9.81 12.02 4.66
C LYS A 106 -10.93 11.73 3.65
N GLU A 107 -11.07 12.64 2.69
CA GLU A 107 -11.94 12.40 1.53
C GLU A 107 -11.21 11.50 0.53
N VAL A 108 -11.47 10.19 0.57
CA VAL A 108 -10.94 9.25 -0.41
C VAL A 108 -11.71 9.39 -1.71
N VAL A 109 -11.12 10.03 -2.71
CA VAL A 109 -11.76 10.31 -4.01
C VAL A 109 -11.79 9.09 -4.93
N GLY A 110 -10.83 8.17 -4.79
CA GLY A 110 -10.76 6.92 -5.55
C GLY A 110 -9.71 5.98 -4.96
N PHE A 111 -9.73 4.73 -5.41
CA PHE A 111 -8.74 3.73 -5.02
C PHE A 111 -8.59 2.64 -6.07
N ASP A 112 -7.47 1.96 -6.07
CA ASP A 112 -7.22 0.72 -6.79
C ASP A 112 -6.51 -0.31 -5.90
N ILE A 113 -6.50 -1.57 -6.37
CA ILE A 113 -5.75 -2.67 -5.78
C ILE A 113 -4.99 -3.33 -6.93
N VAL A 114 -3.67 -3.42 -6.78
CA VAL A 114 -2.77 -3.87 -7.84
C VAL A 114 -1.91 -5.08 -7.39
N GLU A 115 -1.18 -5.66 -8.31
CA GLU A 115 -0.18 -6.73 -8.12
C GLU A 115 -0.76 -8.08 -7.67
N LEU A 116 -2.06 -8.37 -7.88
CA LEU A 116 -2.55 -9.72 -7.70
C LEU A 116 -2.04 -10.64 -8.84
N ALA A 117 -1.23 -11.64 -8.49
CA ALA A 117 -0.76 -12.70 -9.38
C ALA A 117 -1.37 -14.05 -8.96
N PRO A 118 -2.56 -14.44 -9.46
CA PRO A 118 -3.31 -15.58 -8.94
C PRO A 118 -2.55 -16.91 -9.05
N LEU A 119 -2.58 -17.71 -7.99
CA LEU A 119 -2.04 -19.06 -7.94
C LEU A 119 -3.15 -20.07 -8.21
N ALA A 120 -2.91 -21.03 -9.13
CA ALA A 120 -3.91 -22.03 -9.54
C ALA A 120 -4.42 -22.87 -8.37
N GLU A 121 -3.53 -23.29 -7.48
CA GLU A 121 -3.81 -24.20 -6.37
C GLU A 121 -4.20 -23.48 -5.05
N ASN A 122 -4.15 -22.14 -5.01
CA ASN A 122 -4.42 -21.37 -3.79
C ASN A 122 -5.37 -20.20 -4.07
N LYS A 123 -6.62 -20.33 -3.62
CA LYS A 123 -7.65 -19.29 -3.80
C LYS A 123 -7.72 -18.28 -2.65
N ALA A 124 -7.02 -18.52 -1.54
CA ALA A 124 -7.10 -17.63 -0.38
C ALA A 124 -6.63 -16.20 -0.68
N PRO A 125 -5.53 -15.96 -1.43
CA PRO A 125 -5.13 -14.61 -1.83
C PRO A 125 -6.17 -13.89 -2.68
N ASN A 126 -6.82 -14.59 -3.62
CA ASN A 126 -7.88 -14.01 -4.45
C ASN A 126 -9.07 -13.56 -3.59
N PHE A 127 -9.41 -14.39 -2.59
CA PHE A 127 -10.47 -14.04 -1.64
C PHE A 127 -10.08 -12.86 -0.75
N LEU A 128 -8.82 -12.80 -0.30
CA LEU A 128 -8.30 -11.67 0.47
C LEU A 128 -8.41 -10.37 -0.34
N ALA A 129 -7.95 -10.36 -1.58
CA ALA A 129 -8.04 -9.19 -2.47
C ALA A 129 -9.50 -8.75 -2.68
N SER A 130 -10.40 -9.71 -2.95
CA SER A 130 -11.84 -9.43 -3.10
C SER A 130 -12.46 -8.87 -1.81
N LYS A 131 -12.07 -9.42 -0.66
CA LYS A 131 -12.55 -8.95 0.64
C LYS A 131 -12.02 -7.55 0.97
N LEU A 132 -10.78 -7.27 0.63
CA LEU A 132 -10.19 -5.94 0.76
C LEU A 132 -10.96 -4.93 -0.08
N TYR A 133 -11.20 -5.23 -1.36
CA TYR A 133 -11.96 -4.38 -2.26
C TYR A 133 -13.37 -4.11 -1.72
N TYR A 134 -14.06 -5.13 -1.25
CA TYR A 134 -15.37 -5.00 -0.62
C TYR A 134 -15.33 -4.09 0.62
N LYS A 135 -14.30 -4.21 1.45
CA LYS A 135 -14.10 -3.34 2.63
C LYS A 135 -13.92 -1.86 2.23
N LEU A 136 -13.11 -1.59 1.20
CA LEU A 136 -12.90 -0.23 0.72
C LEU A 136 -14.19 0.39 0.17
N LEU A 137 -15.00 -0.39 -0.57
CA LEU A 137 -16.33 0.04 -1.00
C LEU A 137 -17.24 0.35 0.18
N SER A 138 -17.26 -0.53 1.20
CA SER A 138 -18.05 -0.31 2.42
C SER A 138 -17.63 0.97 3.14
N TYR A 139 -16.33 1.25 3.25
CA TYR A 139 -15.83 2.48 3.88
C TYR A 139 -16.16 3.73 3.05
N LYS A 140 -16.06 3.61 1.72
CA LYS A 140 -16.33 4.73 0.79
C LYS A 140 -17.79 5.14 0.79
N PHE A 141 -18.72 4.18 0.88
CA PHE A 141 -20.16 4.39 0.74
C PHE A 141 -20.96 4.15 2.03
N GLU A 142 -20.25 3.95 3.15
CA GLU A 142 -20.88 3.75 4.48
C GLU A 142 -21.92 2.61 4.50
N LEU A 143 -21.58 1.48 3.82
CA LEU A 143 -22.41 0.30 3.68
C LEU A 143 -22.27 -0.67 4.88
#